data_f569e9d11819c043b5baac21d79fee2b
#
_entry.id   f569e9d11819c043b5baac21d79fee2b
#
_cell.length_a   1.000
_cell.length_b   1.000
_cell.length_c   1.000
_cell.angle_alpha   90.00
_cell.angle_beta   90.00
_cell.angle_gamma   90.00
#
_symmetry.space_group_name_H-M   'P 1'
#
loop_
_entity.id
_entity.type
_entity.pdbx_description
1 polymer ?
#
loop_
_entity_poly.entity_id
_entity_poly.type
_entity_poly.pdbx_seq_one_letter_code
_entity_poly.pdbx_strand_id
1 'polypeptide(L)'
;MCYFDLVYRKFCIFAPKEQENEKIMANKERADKWLDIVTEDLSVAELLFNNGHWLYTGFMCHQVIEKTLKAYWCVCRDDDPPYLHDHKKIAQGCGLYTKMSEDQLKFLDFIKPMNIEARYQEIKDEVARALNREKTAEILGQTKQIYSWILEKLQEKLSTQ
;
A
#
# COMPACT_ATOMS: atom_id res chain seq x y z
N MET A 1 50.29 -10.73 27.65
CA MET A 1 49.77 -10.09 26.40
C MET A 1 48.60 -10.92 25.92
N CYS A 2 47.39 -10.47 26.20
CA CYS A 2 46.21 -11.32 26.19
C CYS A 2 45.61 -11.53 24.80
N TYR A 3 45.45 -12.80 24.46
CA TYR A 3 44.79 -13.31 23.23
C TYR A 3 43.31 -12.93 23.15
N PHE A 4 42.77 -12.26 24.14
CA PHE A 4 41.36 -11.82 24.27
C PHE A 4 41.02 -10.56 23.46
N ASP A 5 42.01 -9.71 23.14
CA ASP A 5 41.77 -8.43 22.48
C ASP A 5 41.56 -8.54 20.95
N LEU A 6 42.02 -9.63 20.33
CA LEU A 6 41.91 -9.82 18.89
C LEU A 6 40.53 -10.38 18.48
N VAL A 7 39.87 -11.12 19.39
CA VAL A 7 38.56 -11.70 19.11
C VAL A 7 37.46 -10.65 19.26
N TYR A 8 37.58 -9.72 20.23
CA TYR A 8 36.62 -8.63 20.42
C TYR A 8 36.65 -7.59 19.30
N ARG A 9 37.82 -7.30 18.70
CA ARG A 9 37.95 -6.37 17.57
C ARG A 9 37.34 -6.92 16.29
N LYS A 10 37.32 -8.23 16.05
CA LYS A 10 36.68 -8.85 14.87
C LYS A 10 35.15 -8.89 15.01
N PHE A 11 34.60 -8.94 16.22
CA PHE A 11 33.15 -8.97 16.46
C PHE A 11 32.49 -7.58 16.33
N CYS A 12 33.23 -6.49 16.55
CA CYS A 12 32.69 -5.13 16.47
C CYS A 12 32.69 -4.49 15.08
N ILE A 13 33.37 -5.08 14.08
CA ILE A 13 33.51 -4.48 12.74
C ILE A 13 32.51 -5.07 11.72
N PHE A 14 31.91 -6.23 12.01
CA PHE A 14 30.95 -6.88 11.12
C PHE A 14 29.47 -6.62 11.46
N ALA A 15 29.17 -6.09 12.62
CA ALA A 15 27.81 -5.90 13.13
C ALA A 15 26.90 -4.91 12.38
N PRO A 16 27.35 -3.75 11.82
CA PRO A 16 26.41 -2.78 11.25
C PRO A 16 25.74 -3.22 9.94
N LYS A 17 26.50 -3.85 9.04
CA LYS A 17 25.97 -4.24 7.72
C LYS A 17 25.07 -5.48 7.75
N GLU A 18 25.36 -6.44 8.61
CA GLU A 18 24.51 -7.62 8.78
C GLU A 18 23.16 -7.24 9.41
N GLN A 19 23.16 -6.39 10.43
CA GLN A 19 21.94 -5.89 11.06
C GLN A 19 21.08 -5.03 10.10
N GLU A 20 21.72 -4.23 9.25
CA GLU A 20 21.02 -3.43 8.23
C GLU A 20 20.37 -4.33 7.17
N ASN A 21 21.08 -5.36 6.70
CA ASN A 21 20.53 -6.34 5.76
C ASN A 21 19.36 -7.16 6.36
N GLU A 22 19.48 -7.60 7.61
CA GLU A 22 18.40 -8.29 8.32
C GLU A 22 17.16 -7.41 8.44
N LYS A 23 17.35 -6.12 8.74
CA LYS A 23 16.25 -5.15 8.82
C LYS A 23 15.58 -4.92 7.48
N ILE A 24 16.34 -4.77 6.39
CA ILE A 24 15.79 -4.62 5.03
C ILE A 24 14.97 -5.85 4.66
N MET A 25 15.48 -7.05 4.95
CA MET A 25 14.75 -8.30 4.69
C MET A 25 13.46 -8.39 5.50
N ALA A 26 13.49 -8.02 6.79
CA ALA A 26 12.30 -8.01 7.64
C ALA A 26 11.25 -7.02 7.15
N ASN A 27 11.65 -5.82 6.73
CA ASN A 27 10.76 -4.81 6.16
C ASN A 27 10.14 -5.27 4.85
N LYS A 28 10.94 -5.92 3.99
CA LYS A 28 10.46 -6.52 2.76
C LYS A 28 9.42 -7.61 3.04
N GLU A 29 9.69 -8.53 3.97
CA GLU A 29 8.74 -9.59 4.35
C GLU A 29 7.41 -9.02 4.86
N ARG A 30 7.46 -7.93 5.64
CA ARG A 30 6.25 -7.22 6.09
C ARG A 30 5.47 -6.62 4.92
N ALA A 31 6.17 -6.03 3.94
CA ALA A 31 5.55 -5.49 2.74
C ALA A 31 4.93 -6.59 1.86
N ASP A 32 5.65 -7.70 1.66
CA ASP A 32 5.19 -8.84 0.87
C ASP A 32 3.86 -9.40 1.41
N LYS A 33 3.69 -9.51 2.73
CA LYS A 33 2.41 -9.93 3.35
C LYS A 33 1.23 -9.02 2.98
N TRP A 34 1.46 -7.70 2.89
CA TRP A 34 0.45 -6.78 2.40
C TRP A 34 0.17 -6.95 0.90
N LEU A 35 1.22 -7.16 0.09
CA LEU A 35 1.10 -7.33 -1.35
C LEU A 35 0.39 -8.63 -1.74
N ASP A 36 0.55 -9.71 -0.97
CA ASP A 36 -0.22 -10.94 -1.15
C ASP A 36 -1.73 -10.66 -1.02
N ILE A 37 -2.14 -9.93 0.02
CA ILE A 37 -3.54 -9.53 0.21
C ILE A 37 -4.00 -8.61 -0.93
N VAL A 38 -3.17 -7.67 -1.39
CA VAL A 38 -3.49 -6.76 -2.50
C VAL A 38 -3.76 -7.53 -3.79
N THR A 39 -2.98 -8.57 -4.05
CA THR A 39 -3.15 -9.42 -5.25
C THR A 39 -4.52 -10.11 -5.24
N GLU A 40 -4.93 -10.66 -4.10
CA GLU A 40 -6.26 -11.24 -3.92
C GLU A 40 -7.36 -10.19 -4.06
N ASP A 41 -7.23 -9.03 -3.39
CA ASP A 41 -8.21 -7.95 -3.47
C ASP A 41 -8.41 -7.44 -4.90
N LEU A 42 -7.34 -7.34 -5.68
CA LEU A 42 -7.40 -6.92 -7.08
C LEU A 42 -8.11 -7.97 -7.95
N SER A 43 -7.82 -9.25 -7.74
CA SER A 43 -8.51 -10.36 -8.41
C SER A 43 -10.00 -10.35 -8.10
N VAL A 44 -10.38 -10.12 -6.84
CA VAL A 44 -11.78 -10.00 -6.42
C VAL A 44 -12.44 -8.76 -7.04
N ALA A 45 -11.73 -7.61 -7.12
CA ALA A 45 -12.25 -6.42 -7.78
C ALA A 45 -12.61 -6.68 -9.26
N GLU A 46 -11.74 -7.40 -9.98
CA GLU A 46 -11.99 -7.78 -11.37
C GLU A 46 -13.17 -8.76 -11.52
N LEU A 47 -13.27 -9.74 -10.64
CA LEU A 47 -14.38 -10.68 -10.61
C LEU A 47 -15.71 -9.96 -10.36
N LEU A 48 -15.78 -9.06 -9.41
CA LEU A 48 -16.96 -8.26 -9.07
C LEU A 48 -17.34 -7.34 -10.23
N PHE A 49 -16.36 -6.71 -10.89
CA PHE A 49 -16.57 -5.89 -12.07
C PHE A 49 -17.20 -6.69 -13.20
N ASN A 50 -16.65 -7.87 -13.51
CA ASN A 50 -17.15 -8.73 -14.58
C ASN A 50 -18.57 -9.24 -14.34
N ASN A 51 -19.00 -9.32 -13.06
CA ASN A 51 -20.33 -9.75 -12.68
C ASN A 51 -21.31 -8.58 -12.37
N GLY A 52 -20.92 -7.32 -12.64
CA GLY A 52 -21.83 -6.16 -12.50
C GLY A 52 -22.02 -5.65 -11.07
N HIS A 53 -21.15 -6.02 -10.14
CA HIS A 53 -21.19 -5.59 -8.75
C HIS A 53 -20.40 -4.28 -8.52
N TRP A 54 -20.85 -3.20 -9.16
CA TRP A 54 -20.10 -1.93 -9.25
C TRP A 54 -19.69 -1.34 -7.91
N LEU A 55 -20.60 -1.32 -6.94
CA LEU A 55 -20.33 -0.79 -5.62
C LEU A 55 -19.21 -1.55 -4.91
N TYR A 56 -19.28 -2.88 -4.94
CA TYR A 56 -18.27 -3.72 -4.29
C TYR A 56 -16.94 -3.70 -5.05
N THR A 57 -16.95 -3.52 -6.38
CA THR A 57 -15.73 -3.25 -7.15
C THR A 57 -15.05 -1.98 -6.65
N GLY A 58 -15.79 -0.89 -6.46
CA GLY A 58 -15.26 0.36 -5.90
C GLY A 58 -14.67 0.17 -4.51
N PHE A 59 -15.34 -0.58 -3.64
CA PHE A 59 -14.83 -0.92 -2.31
C PHE A 59 -13.51 -1.71 -2.39
N MET A 60 -13.43 -2.72 -3.25
CA MET A 60 -12.18 -3.49 -3.42
C MET A 60 -11.07 -2.62 -4.00
N CYS A 61 -11.36 -1.72 -4.93
CA CYS A 61 -10.40 -0.74 -5.42
C CYS A 61 -9.85 0.16 -4.30
N HIS A 62 -10.71 0.62 -3.38
CA HIS A 62 -10.28 1.34 -2.19
C HIS A 62 -9.32 0.48 -1.33
N GLN A 63 -9.65 -0.80 -1.08
CA GLN A 63 -8.82 -1.72 -0.32
C GLN A 63 -7.46 -1.98 -0.98
N VAL A 64 -7.42 -2.14 -2.29
CA VAL A 64 -6.17 -2.30 -3.07
C VAL A 64 -5.23 -1.12 -2.84
N ILE A 65 -5.72 0.12 -3.00
CA ILE A 65 -4.89 1.33 -2.79
C ILE A 65 -4.41 1.42 -1.33
N GLU A 66 -5.31 1.24 -0.37
CA GLU A 66 -4.97 1.31 1.06
C GLU A 66 -3.84 0.35 1.43
N LYS A 67 -4.01 -0.92 1.05
CA LYS A 67 -3.05 -1.97 1.42
C LYS A 67 -1.74 -1.85 0.66
N THR A 68 -1.76 -1.35 -0.58
CA THR A 68 -0.52 -1.06 -1.33
C THR A 68 0.28 0.08 -0.67
N LEU A 69 -0.40 1.12 -0.19
CA LEU A 69 0.24 2.19 0.58
C LEU A 69 0.83 1.67 1.91
N LYS A 70 0.15 0.72 2.56
CA LYS A 70 0.65 0.06 3.78
C LYS A 70 1.85 -0.84 3.49
N ALA A 71 1.89 -1.52 2.34
CA ALA A 71 3.08 -2.24 1.90
C ALA A 71 4.27 -1.29 1.72
N TYR A 72 4.07 -0.14 1.07
CA TYR A 72 5.10 0.88 0.92
C TYR A 72 5.56 1.44 2.27
N TRP A 73 4.63 1.65 3.22
CA TRP A 73 4.96 2.06 4.60
C TRP A 73 6.00 1.13 5.23
N CYS A 74 5.81 -0.19 5.10
CA CYS A 74 6.70 -1.20 5.69
C CYS A 74 8.15 -1.10 5.19
N VAL A 75 8.40 -0.66 3.95
CA VAL A 75 9.77 -0.47 3.43
C VAL A 75 10.37 0.89 3.75
N CYS A 76 9.55 1.85 4.16
CA CYS A 76 9.99 3.20 4.49
C CYS A 76 10.15 3.45 5.98
N ARG A 77 9.50 2.63 6.81
CA ARG A 77 9.39 2.85 8.26
C ARG A 77 9.51 1.54 9.02
N ASP A 78 10.03 1.66 10.23
CA ASP A 78 10.20 0.51 11.14
C ASP A 78 8.93 0.21 11.95
N ASP A 79 8.04 1.21 12.11
CA ASP A 79 6.76 1.06 12.79
C ASP A 79 5.70 0.39 11.88
N ASP A 80 4.66 -0.13 12.49
CA ASP A 80 3.56 -0.74 11.76
C ASP A 80 2.72 0.31 11.03
N PRO A 81 2.14 -0.05 9.86
CA PRO A 81 1.20 0.82 9.18
C PRO A 81 0.02 1.19 10.09
N PRO A 82 -0.44 2.45 10.04
CA PRO A 82 -1.48 2.92 10.94
C PRO A 82 -2.83 2.23 10.64
N TYR A 83 -3.66 2.08 11.68
CA TYR A 83 -5.06 1.65 11.55
C TYR A 83 -5.93 2.80 10.99
N LEU A 84 -5.60 3.26 9.81
CA LEU A 84 -6.29 4.33 9.07
C LEU A 84 -6.79 3.81 7.73
N HIS A 85 -7.89 4.41 7.26
CA HIS A 85 -8.47 4.16 5.95
C HIS A 85 -8.40 5.41 5.05
N ASP A 86 -7.66 6.42 5.45
CA ASP A 86 -7.43 7.65 4.69
C ASP A 86 -6.12 7.53 3.90
N HIS A 87 -6.25 7.29 2.61
CA HIS A 87 -5.13 7.08 1.68
C HIS A 87 -4.10 8.22 1.72
N LYS A 88 -4.57 9.48 1.75
CA LYS A 88 -3.68 10.64 1.76
C LYS A 88 -2.86 10.71 3.04
N LYS A 89 -3.46 10.40 4.19
CA LYS A 89 -2.75 10.37 5.47
C LYS A 89 -1.72 9.24 5.51
N ILE A 90 -2.03 8.07 4.96
CA ILE A 90 -1.08 6.97 4.85
C ILE A 90 0.08 7.38 3.93
N ALA A 91 -0.22 7.94 2.74
CA ALA A 91 0.78 8.42 1.80
C ALA A 91 1.67 9.53 2.38
N GLN A 92 1.10 10.45 3.19
CA GLN A 92 1.86 11.47 3.91
C GLN A 92 2.83 10.86 4.92
N GLY A 93 2.36 9.89 5.71
CA GLY A 93 3.15 9.24 6.75
C GLY A 93 4.35 8.45 6.22
N CYS A 94 4.26 7.87 5.02
CA CYS A 94 5.36 7.14 4.37
C CYS A 94 6.13 7.98 3.32
N GLY A 95 5.82 9.28 3.16
CA GLY A 95 6.55 10.19 2.26
C GLY A 95 6.24 10.02 0.77
N LEU A 96 5.19 9.28 0.40
CA LEU A 96 4.75 9.16 -0.99
C LEU A 96 3.95 10.36 -1.48
N TYR A 97 3.21 11.02 -0.58
CA TYR A 97 2.28 12.11 -0.94
C TYR A 97 2.92 13.20 -1.82
N THR A 98 4.15 13.63 -1.50
CA THR A 98 4.88 14.66 -2.25
C THR A 98 5.40 14.19 -3.60
N LYS A 99 5.35 12.89 -3.88
CA LYS A 99 5.77 12.29 -5.15
C LYS A 99 4.58 11.99 -6.07
N MET A 100 3.36 12.07 -5.54
CA MET A 100 2.13 11.81 -6.28
C MET A 100 1.78 13.01 -7.18
N SER A 101 1.25 12.70 -8.38
CA SER A 101 0.70 13.71 -9.27
C SER A 101 -0.61 14.27 -8.71
N GLU A 102 -1.02 15.43 -9.21
CA GLU A 102 -2.29 16.04 -8.84
C GLU A 102 -3.49 15.13 -9.18
N ASP A 103 -3.43 14.44 -10.31
CA ASP A 103 -4.49 13.52 -10.72
C ASP A 103 -4.57 12.28 -9.82
N GLN A 104 -3.43 11.73 -9.39
CA GLN A 104 -3.41 10.67 -8.39
C GLN A 104 -4.03 11.15 -7.06
N LEU A 105 -3.68 12.35 -6.59
CA LEU A 105 -4.25 12.90 -5.36
C LEU A 105 -5.75 13.17 -5.46
N LYS A 106 -6.25 13.64 -6.61
CA LYS A 106 -7.69 13.78 -6.88
C LYS A 106 -8.39 12.42 -6.87
N PHE A 107 -7.76 11.40 -7.45
CA PHE A 107 -8.33 10.06 -7.42
C PHE A 107 -8.43 9.48 -6.00
N LEU A 108 -7.44 9.72 -5.13
CA LEU A 108 -7.52 9.30 -3.72
C LEU A 108 -8.71 9.95 -2.99
N ASP A 109 -9.01 11.23 -3.29
CA ASP A 109 -10.21 11.90 -2.73
C ASP A 109 -11.50 11.27 -3.28
N PHE A 110 -11.51 11.01 -4.58
CA PHE A 110 -12.68 10.45 -5.27
C PHE A 110 -13.03 9.04 -4.76
N ILE A 111 -12.01 8.18 -4.51
CA ILE A 111 -12.25 6.80 -4.07
C ILE A 111 -12.53 6.68 -2.57
N LYS A 112 -12.26 7.71 -1.78
CA LYS A 112 -12.41 7.71 -0.33
C LYS A 112 -13.81 7.32 0.16
N PRO A 113 -14.94 7.82 -0.41
CA PRO A 113 -16.28 7.42 0.00
C PRO A 113 -16.63 5.95 -0.29
N MET A 114 -15.80 5.25 -1.09
CA MET A 114 -16.01 3.84 -1.41
C MET A 114 -15.54 2.89 -0.31
N ASN A 115 -14.95 3.42 0.76
CA ASN A 115 -14.74 2.65 1.98
C ASN A 115 -16.09 2.41 2.66
N ILE A 116 -16.74 1.32 2.28
CA ILE A 116 -18.06 0.95 2.80
C ILE A 116 -17.87 0.35 4.20
N GLU A 117 -17.41 1.14 5.15
CA GLU A 117 -17.73 0.89 6.54
C GLU A 117 -19.23 1.17 6.72
N ALA A 118 -19.99 0.10 6.85
CA ALA A 118 -21.44 -0.01 6.76
C ALA A 118 -22.25 0.78 7.80
N ARG A 119 -21.80 1.94 8.23
CA ARG A 119 -22.50 2.73 9.28
C ARG A 119 -23.59 3.65 8.75
N TYR A 120 -23.56 4.00 7.46
CA TYR A 120 -24.53 4.94 6.90
C TYR A 120 -25.07 4.42 5.58
N GLN A 121 -26.25 3.79 5.66
CA GLN A 121 -26.97 3.25 4.50
C GLN A 121 -27.18 4.32 3.41
N GLU A 122 -27.43 5.56 3.80
CA GLU A 122 -27.66 6.69 2.89
C GLU A 122 -26.44 6.98 1.99
N ILE A 123 -25.22 6.99 2.55
CA ILE A 123 -23.98 7.20 1.79
C ILE A 123 -23.74 6.02 0.83
N LYS A 124 -23.99 4.80 1.29
CA LYS A 124 -23.88 3.60 0.47
C LYS A 124 -24.82 3.68 -0.74
N ASP A 125 -26.05 4.10 -0.54
CA ASP A 125 -27.06 4.19 -1.59
C ASP A 125 -26.74 5.34 -2.58
N GLU A 126 -26.15 6.43 -2.12
CA GLU A 126 -25.69 7.53 -2.97
C GLU A 126 -24.53 7.08 -3.86
N VAL A 127 -23.51 6.45 -3.28
CA VAL A 127 -22.36 5.91 -4.03
C VAL A 127 -22.81 4.85 -5.03
N ALA A 128 -23.71 3.94 -4.62
CA ALA A 128 -24.23 2.89 -5.51
C ALA A 128 -24.97 3.45 -6.72
N ARG A 129 -25.75 4.53 -6.53
CA ARG A 129 -26.48 5.21 -7.63
C ARG A 129 -25.56 5.95 -8.59
N ALA A 130 -24.39 6.39 -8.14
CA ALA A 130 -23.41 7.10 -8.97
C ALA A 130 -22.55 6.16 -9.82
N LEU A 131 -22.55 4.85 -9.52
CA LEU A 131 -21.71 3.86 -10.21
C LEU A 131 -22.49 3.15 -11.32
N ASN A 132 -21.86 3.06 -12.47
CA ASN A 132 -22.26 2.24 -13.61
C ASN A 132 -21.02 1.52 -14.16
N ARG A 133 -21.18 0.73 -15.23
CA ARG A 133 -20.09 -0.04 -15.83
C ARG A 133 -18.91 0.82 -16.26
N GLU A 134 -19.19 1.92 -16.98
CA GLU A 134 -18.17 2.81 -17.54
C GLU A 134 -17.36 3.48 -16.42
N LYS A 135 -18.05 4.06 -15.47
CA LYS A 135 -17.43 4.73 -14.32
C LYS A 135 -16.60 3.75 -13.47
N THR A 136 -17.12 2.55 -13.26
CA THR A 136 -16.42 1.52 -12.49
C THR A 136 -15.21 0.96 -13.23
N ALA A 137 -15.27 0.87 -14.57
CA ALA A 137 -14.11 0.52 -15.39
C ALA A 137 -12.99 1.57 -15.27
N GLU A 138 -13.34 2.87 -15.27
CA GLU A 138 -12.38 3.96 -15.05
C GLU A 138 -11.72 3.84 -13.66
N ILE A 139 -12.52 3.59 -12.63
CA ILE A 139 -12.03 3.41 -11.25
C ILE A 139 -11.04 2.24 -11.18
N LEU A 140 -11.40 1.10 -11.73
CA LEU A 140 -10.54 -0.09 -11.75
C LEU A 140 -9.24 0.17 -12.53
N GLY A 141 -9.33 0.87 -13.67
CA GLY A 141 -8.18 1.26 -14.47
C GLY A 141 -7.22 2.18 -13.73
N GLN A 142 -7.74 3.24 -13.10
CA GLN A 142 -6.93 4.17 -12.32
C GLN A 142 -6.33 3.51 -11.07
N THR A 143 -7.08 2.61 -10.42
CA THR A 143 -6.57 1.80 -9.30
C THR A 143 -5.36 0.99 -9.71
N LYS A 144 -5.42 0.29 -10.84
CA LYS A 144 -4.28 -0.49 -11.38
C LYS A 144 -3.07 0.38 -11.70
N GLN A 145 -3.29 1.57 -12.25
CA GLN A 145 -2.19 2.51 -12.54
C GLN A 145 -1.49 2.99 -11.27
N ILE A 146 -2.26 3.38 -10.25
CA ILE A 146 -1.70 3.83 -8.98
C ILE A 146 -1.00 2.66 -8.25
N TYR A 147 -1.62 1.48 -8.25
CA TYR A 147 -1.02 0.27 -7.71
C TYR A 147 0.36 0.00 -8.34
N SER A 148 0.44 -0.04 -9.68
CA SER A 148 1.70 -0.26 -10.39
C SER A 148 2.74 0.81 -10.06
N TRP A 149 2.33 2.08 -10.01
CA TRP A 149 3.21 3.18 -9.66
C TRP A 149 3.76 3.06 -8.23
N ILE A 150 2.93 2.67 -7.24
CA ILE A 150 3.40 2.46 -5.86
C ILE A 150 4.37 1.29 -5.80
N LEU A 151 4.13 0.20 -6.55
CA LEU A 151 5.06 -0.93 -6.64
C LEU A 151 6.42 -0.51 -7.20
N GLU A 152 6.46 0.31 -8.25
CA GLU A 152 7.71 0.86 -8.78
C GLU A 152 8.46 1.65 -7.69
N LYS A 153 7.77 2.52 -6.96
CA LYS A 153 8.37 3.28 -5.85
C LYS A 153 8.86 2.39 -4.70
N LEU A 154 8.17 1.29 -4.43
CA LEU A 154 8.58 0.29 -3.43
C LEU A 154 9.87 -0.40 -3.87
N GLN A 155 9.96 -0.82 -5.12
CA GLN A 155 11.16 -1.46 -5.68
C GLN A 155 12.35 -0.49 -5.72
N GLU A 156 12.14 0.76 -6.16
CA GLU A 156 13.15 1.82 -6.11
C GLU A 156 13.71 1.98 -4.68
N LYS A 157 12.81 1.99 -3.68
CA LYS A 157 13.20 2.14 -2.27
C LYS A 157 14.05 0.98 -1.78
N LEU A 158 13.67 -0.26 -2.10
CA LEU A 158 14.44 -1.46 -1.74
C LEU A 158 15.79 -1.52 -2.43
N SER A 159 15.91 -1.00 -3.66
CA SER A 159 17.16 -0.99 -4.43
C SER A 159 18.16 0.06 -3.96
N THR A 160 17.73 1.03 -3.16
CA THR A 160 18.55 2.15 -2.65
C THR A 160 18.95 1.98 -1.18
N GLN A 161 18.57 0.91 -0.53
CA GLN A 161 18.94 0.51 0.83
C GLN A 161 20.06 -0.53 0.79
#